data_17736423ce159fe183c33ae97b574db1
#
_entry.id   17736423ce159fe183c33ae97b574db1
#
_cell.length_a   1.000
_cell.length_b   1.000
_cell.length_c   1.000
_cell.angle_alpha   90.00
_cell.angle_beta   90.00
_cell.angle_gamma   90.00
#
_symmetry.space_group_name_H-M   'P 1'
#
loop_
_entity.id
_entity.type
_entity.pdbx_description
1 polymer ?
#
loop_
_entity_poly.entity_id
_entity_poly.type
_entity_poly.pdbx_seq_one_letter_code
_entity_poly.pdbx_strand_id
1 'polypeptide(L)'
;MSVVSQVILKADDELRYPSSGELKGIQDFLSTGDQRVRIADTLAENEKKIVDEAQKNLFKKRPEYRSPGGNAYGQKQYNQCLRDYSWYLRLVTYGVLAGSKEPIEKIGLIGVKEMYNSLNVPVPGMIDAIRCLKDAALGLLSNEDAEETAPYYDYMIQAMS
;
A
#
# COMPACT_ATOMS: atom_id res chain seq x y z
N MET A 1 -4.25 4.23 14.88
CA MET A 1 -4.79 5.31 15.77
C MET A 1 -4.94 6.56 14.91
N SER A 2 -5.99 7.39 15.11
CA SER A 2 -6.15 8.61 14.29
C SER A 2 -5.12 9.69 14.68
N VAL A 3 -4.82 10.61 13.76
CA VAL A 3 -3.94 11.76 14.03
C VAL A 3 -4.42 12.54 15.25
N VAL A 4 -5.74 12.74 15.38
CA VAL A 4 -6.36 13.45 16.51
C VAL A 4 -6.14 12.69 17.82
N SER A 5 -6.37 11.36 17.82
CA SER A 5 -6.15 10.53 19.02
C SER A 5 -4.68 10.53 19.46
N GLN A 6 -3.74 10.50 18.52
CA GLN A 6 -2.31 10.56 18.84
C GLN A 6 -1.93 11.88 19.50
N VAL A 7 -2.41 13.01 18.99
CA VAL A 7 -2.17 14.32 19.58
C VAL A 7 -2.75 14.43 20.99
N ILE A 8 -3.98 13.93 21.20
CA ILE A 8 -4.63 13.95 22.52
C ILE A 8 -3.83 13.13 23.53
N LEU A 9 -3.50 11.88 23.20
CA LEU A 9 -2.79 10.99 24.10
C LEU A 9 -1.39 11.53 24.48
N LYS A 10 -0.67 12.07 23.48
CA LYS A 10 0.63 12.70 23.74
C LYS A 10 0.53 13.92 24.64
N ALA A 11 -0.43 14.80 24.38
CA ALA A 11 -0.63 16.01 25.20
C ALA A 11 -1.03 15.65 26.63
N ASP A 12 -1.88 14.62 26.83
CA ASP A 12 -2.29 14.12 28.13
C ASP A 12 -1.13 13.49 28.89
N ASP A 13 -0.32 12.67 28.24
CA ASP A 13 0.89 12.05 28.81
C ASP A 13 1.90 13.11 29.32
N GLU A 14 2.01 14.22 28.62
CA GLU A 14 2.84 15.37 28.98
C GLU A 14 2.12 16.40 29.89
N LEU A 15 0.92 16.11 30.37
CA LEU A 15 0.06 16.97 31.22
C LEU A 15 -0.08 18.40 30.71
N ARG A 16 -0.28 18.56 29.41
CA ARG A 16 -0.43 19.85 28.72
C ARG A 16 -1.57 19.85 27.69
N TYR A 17 -1.96 21.02 27.23
CA TYR A 17 -2.80 21.15 26.05
C TYR A 17 -1.98 20.86 24.78
N PRO A 18 -2.65 20.46 23.65
CA PRO A 18 -1.99 20.38 22.35
C PRO A 18 -1.35 21.70 21.96
N SER A 19 -0.12 21.63 21.45
CA SER A 19 0.60 22.81 20.96
C SER A 19 0.00 23.34 19.65
N SER A 20 0.31 24.59 19.30
CA SER A 20 -0.14 25.22 18.05
C SER A 20 0.33 24.41 16.82
N GLY A 21 1.53 23.81 16.86
CA GLY A 21 2.01 22.94 15.79
C GLY A 21 1.22 21.65 15.65
N GLU A 22 0.85 21.01 16.77
CA GLU A 22 0.01 19.82 16.78
C GLU A 22 -1.42 20.12 16.29
N LEU A 23 -2.00 21.26 16.70
CA LEU A 23 -3.30 21.72 16.19
C LEU A 23 -3.25 22.01 14.69
N LYS A 24 -2.16 22.63 14.20
CA LYS A 24 -1.95 22.82 12.77
C LYS A 24 -1.86 21.50 12.03
N GLY A 25 -1.15 20.51 12.55
CA GLY A 25 -1.08 19.15 11.96
C GLY A 25 -2.45 18.49 11.84
N ILE A 26 -3.35 18.69 12.82
CA ILE A 26 -4.75 18.25 12.74
C ILE A 26 -5.49 18.99 11.61
N GLN A 27 -5.34 20.31 11.52
CA GLN A 27 -5.97 21.11 10.45
C GLN A 27 -5.50 20.66 9.05
N ASP A 28 -4.18 20.45 8.88
CA ASP A 28 -3.60 19.98 7.61
C ASP A 28 -4.14 18.58 7.26
N PHE A 29 -4.25 17.67 8.23
CA PHE A 29 -4.88 16.37 8.04
C PHE A 29 -6.34 16.46 7.63
N LEU A 30 -7.13 17.33 8.26
CA LEU A 30 -8.54 17.52 7.92
C LEU A 30 -8.71 18.17 6.54
N SER A 31 -7.86 19.13 6.17
CA SER A 31 -7.94 19.85 4.89
C SER A 31 -7.72 18.95 3.67
N THR A 32 -6.98 17.83 3.82
CA THR A 32 -6.76 16.84 2.76
C THR A 32 -7.71 15.65 2.83
N GLY A 33 -8.73 15.71 3.69
CA GLY A 33 -9.67 14.61 3.92
C GLY A 33 -10.42 14.17 2.66
N ASP A 34 -10.99 15.12 1.93
CA ASP A 34 -11.74 14.87 0.70
C ASP A 34 -10.84 14.25 -0.39
N GLN A 35 -9.59 14.71 -0.51
CA GLN A 35 -8.62 14.14 -1.43
C GLN A 35 -8.34 12.67 -1.09
N ARG A 36 -8.08 12.35 0.18
CA ARG A 36 -7.78 10.98 0.60
C ARG A 36 -8.97 10.04 0.38
N VAL A 37 -10.19 10.50 0.64
CA VAL A 37 -11.41 9.73 0.36
C VAL A 37 -11.55 9.49 -1.13
N ARG A 38 -11.40 10.51 -1.98
CA ARG A 38 -11.47 10.40 -3.44
C ARG A 38 -10.44 9.40 -3.98
N ILE A 39 -9.19 9.45 -3.49
CA ILE A 39 -8.15 8.49 -3.87
C ILE A 39 -8.59 7.07 -3.49
N ALA A 40 -9.05 6.87 -2.26
CA ALA A 40 -9.46 5.56 -1.77
C ALA A 40 -10.62 4.97 -2.59
N ASP A 41 -11.62 5.76 -2.91
CA ASP A 41 -12.76 5.36 -3.76
C ASP A 41 -12.27 4.98 -5.16
N THR A 42 -11.42 5.81 -5.78
CA THR A 42 -10.87 5.54 -7.11
C THR A 42 -10.09 4.23 -7.13
N LEU A 43 -9.24 3.97 -6.14
CA LEU A 43 -8.46 2.73 -6.05
C LEU A 43 -9.36 1.52 -5.84
N ALA A 44 -10.36 1.62 -4.96
CA ALA A 44 -11.29 0.54 -4.66
C ALA A 44 -12.18 0.19 -5.86
N GLU A 45 -12.77 1.18 -6.52
CA GLU A 45 -13.61 0.98 -7.70
C GLU A 45 -12.85 0.38 -8.89
N ASN A 46 -11.56 0.64 -8.98
CA ASN A 46 -10.70 0.15 -10.07
C ASN A 46 -9.81 -1.05 -9.67
N GLU A 47 -10.04 -1.67 -8.50
CA GLU A 47 -9.20 -2.78 -8.00
C GLU A 47 -8.91 -3.83 -9.08
N LYS A 48 -9.93 -4.36 -9.72
CA LYS A 48 -9.79 -5.40 -10.75
C LYS A 48 -8.90 -4.93 -11.90
N LYS A 49 -9.12 -3.73 -12.40
CA LYS A 49 -8.35 -3.16 -13.52
C LYS A 49 -6.88 -2.97 -13.13
N ILE A 50 -6.62 -2.44 -11.94
CA ILE A 50 -5.28 -2.21 -11.39
C ILE A 50 -4.53 -3.55 -11.26
N VAL A 51 -5.18 -4.54 -10.65
CA VAL A 51 -4.58 -5.86 -10.42
C VAL A 51 -4.31 -6.58 -11.74
N ASP A 52 -5.26 -6.57 -12.69
CA ASP A 52 -5.09 -7.18 -14.01
C ASP A 52 -3.93 -6.54 -14.80
N GLU A 53 -3.81 -5.21 -14.75
CA GLU A 53 -2.70 -4.49 -15.40
C GLU A 53 -1.35 -4.80 -14.73
N ALA A 54 -1.29 -4.73 -13.42
CA ALA A 54 -0.08 -4.97 -12.64
C ALA A 54 0.49 -6.38 -12.90
N GLN A 55 -0.35 -7.40 -12.81
CA GLN A 55 0.07 -8.77 -13.07
C GLN A 55 0.53 -8.99 -14.52
N LYS A 56 -0.18 -8.41 -15.50
CA LYS A 56 0.20 -8.47 -16.92
C LYS A 56 1.59 -7.88 -17.12
N ASN A 57 1.87 -6.75 -16.49
CA ASN A 57 3.17 -6.09 -16.55
C ASN A 57 4.26 -6.91 -15.85
N LEU A 58 3.97 -7.53 -14.70
CA LEU A 58 4.92 -8.41 -14.04
C LEU A 58 5.29 -9.62 -14.92
N PHE A 59 4.30 -10.34 -15.45
CA PHE A 59 4.57 -11.54 -16.25
C PHE A 59 5.19 -11.24 -17.62
N LYS A 60 5.04 -10.00 -18.10
CA LYS A 60 5.80 -9.52 -19.26
C LYS A 60 7.28 -9.30 -18.92
N LYS A 61 7.59 -8.80 -17.72
CA LYS A 61 8.96 -8.57 -17.23
C LYS A 61 9.60 -9.88 -16.75
N ARG A 62 8.81 -10.79 -16.18
CA ARG A 62 9.23 -12.04 -15.50
C ARG A 62 8.41 -13.23 -16.00
N PRO A 63 8.57 -13.63 -17.28
CA PRO A 63 7.79 -14.74 -17.86
C PRO A 63 8.07 -16.07 -17.15
N GLU A 64 9.24 -16.23 -16.51
CA GLU A 64 9.62 -17.42 -15.76
C GLU A 64 8.66 -17.75 -14.61
N TYR A 65 7.96 -16.76 -14.05
CA TYR A 65 6.99 -17.01 -12.97
C TYR A 65 5.75 -17.79 -13.44
N ARG A 66 5.42 -17.73 -14.73
CA ARG A 66 4.32 -18.48 -15.36
C ARG A 66 4.78 -19.78 -16.05
N SER A 67 6.08 -20.02 -16.11
CA SER A 67 6.66 -21.24 -16.70
C SER A 67 6.59 -22.42 -15.71
N PRO A 68 6.71 -23.68 -16.18
CA PRO A 68 6.76 -24.83 -15.29
C PRO A 68 7.80 -24.67 -14.18
N GLY A 69 7.38 -24.84 -12.92
CA GLY A 69 8.22 -24.62 -11.73
C GLY A 69 8.24 -23.17 -11.21
N GLY A 70 7.64 -22.22 -11.91
CA GLY A 70 7.52 -20.81 -11.46
C GLY A 70 6.47 -20.62 -10.38
N ASN A 71 6.65 -19.58 -9.55
CA ASN A 71 5.81 -19.30 -8.38
C ASN A 71 4.34 -18.93 -8.71
N ALA A 72 4.02 -18.59 -9.95
CA ALA A 72 2.67 -18.33 -10.44
C ALA A 72 2.23 -19.36 -11.50
N TYR A 73 2.92 -20.50 -11.59
CA TYR A 73 2.55 -21.58 -12.48
C TYR A 73 1.40 -22.40 -11.90
N GLY A 74 0.38 -22.63 -12.71
CA GLY A 74 -0.84 -23.29 -12.28
C GLY A 74 -1.89 -22.33 -11.70
N GLN A 75 -3.16 -22.78 -11.73
CA GLN A 75 -4.29 -21.91 -11.39
C GLN A 75 -4.31 -21.51 -9.91
N LYS A 76 -3.93 -22.40 -9.01
CA LYS A 76 -3.91 -22.14 -7.56
C LYS A 76 -2.91 -21.03 -7.22
N GLN A 77 -1.65 -21.18 -7.67
CA GLN A 77 -0.58 -20.21 -7.43
C GLN A 77 -0.88 -18.86 -8.08
N TYR A 78 -1.45 -18.89 -9.26
CA TYR A 78 -1.89 -17.70 -9.96
C TYR A 78 -2.96 -16.94 -9.15
N ASN A 79 -3.96 -17.65 -8.64
CA ASN A 79 -5.02 -17.02 -7.82
C ASN A 79 -4.47 -16.47 -6.49
N GLN A 80 -3.47 -17.13 -5.89
CA GLN A 80 -2.77 -16.61 -4.71
C GLN A 80 -2.04 -15.30 -5.03
N CYS A 81 -1.36 -15.23 -6.16
CA CYS A 81 -0.69 -14.01 -6.64
C CYS A 81 -1.69 -12.85 -6.78
N LEU A 82 -2.86 -13.08 -7.41
CA LEU A 82 -3.91 -12.06 -7.53
C LEU A 82 -4.42 -11.57 -6.17
N ARG A 83 -4.63 -12.49 -5.23
CA ARG A 83 -5.04 -12.16 -3.86
C ARG A 83 -4.01 -11.26 -3.17
N ASP A 84 -2.73 -11.53 -3.35
CA ASP A 84 -1.66 -10.73 -2.77
C ASP A 84 -1.64 -9.31 -3.37
N TYR A 85 -1.85 -9.16 -4.69
CA TYR A 85 -2.02 -7.85 -5.32
C TYR A 85 -3.18 -7.05 -4.72
N SER A 86 -4.36 -7.67 -4.60
CA SER A 86 -5.54 -7.05 -3.98
C SER A 86 -5.27 -6.64 -2.54
N TRP A 87 -4.52 -7.45 -1.80
CA TRP A 87 -4.15 -7.15 -0.42
C TRP A 87 -3.21 -5.94 -0.32
N TYR A 88 -2.16 -5.87 -1.12
CA TYR A 88 -1.25 -4.72 -1.15
C TYR A 88 -1.95 -3.43 -1.59
N LEU A 89 -2.85 -3.52 -2.56
CA LEU A 89 -3.66 -2.36 -2.96
C LEU A 89 -4.52 -1.84 -1.80
N ARG A 90 -5.17 -2.73 -1.05
CA ARG A 90 -5.93 -2.34 0.15
C ARG A 90 -5.04 -1.71 1.22
N LEU A 91 -3.84 -2.24 1.46
CA LEU A 91 -2.90 -1.66 2.42
C LEU A 91 -2.54 -0.21 2.08
N VAL A 92 -2.27 0.07 0.80
CA VAL A 92 -2.02 1.45 0.33
C VAL A 92 -3.26 2.31 0.54
N THR A 93 -4.44 1.83 0.17
CA THR A 93 -5.71 2.55 0.39
C THR A 93 -5.91 2.89 1.86
N TYR A 94 -5.61 1.96 2.78
CA TYR A 94 -5.68 2.22 4.23
C TYR A 94 -4.66 3.27 4.68
N GLY A 95 -3.43 3.22 4.15
CA GLY A 95 -2.40 4.23 4.43
C GLY A 95 -2.83 5.62 3.98
N VAL A 96 -3.35 5.74 2.77
CA VAL A 96 -3.89 6.99 2.22
C VAL A 96 -5.02 7.52 3.10
N LEU A 97 -6.04 6.71 3.42
CA LEU A 97 -7.15 7.12 4.30
C LEU A 97 -6.67 7.58 5.67
N ALA A 98 -5.71 6.88 6.26
CA ALA A 98 -5.15 7.24 7.56
C ALA A 98 -4.20 8.45 7.50
N GLY A 99 -3.76 8.87 6.30
CA GLY A 99 -2.70 9.88 6.15
C GLY A 99 -1.39 9.45 6.82
N SER A 100 -1.15 8.13 6.93
CA SER A 100 0.03 7.60 7.60
C SER A 100 0.40 6.20 7.11
N LYS A 101 1.66 5.82 7.28
CA LYS A 101 2.18 4.49 6.91
C LYS A 101 1.89 3.41 7.96
N GLU A 102 1.38 3.80 9.13
CA GLU A 102 1.11 2.89 10.26
C GLU A 102 0.23 1.68 9.90
N PRO A 103 -0.89 1.83 9.15
CA PRO A 103 -1.69 0.67 8.73
C PRO A 103 -0.91 -0.30 7.85
N ILE A 104 -0.09 0.21 6.94
CA ILE A 104 0.74 -0.62 6.06
C ILE A 104 1.72 -1.44 6.89
N GLU A 105 2.42 -0.81 7.82
CA GLU A 105 3.39 -1.48 8.68
C GLU A 105 2.72 -2.54 9.58
N LYS A 106 1.71 -2.13 10.35
CA LYS A 106 1.10 -2.99 11.38
C LYS A 106 0.29 -4.15 10.81
N ILE A 107 -0.39 -3.93 9.67
CA ILE A 107 -1.25 -4.94 9.06
C ILE A 107 -0.48 -5.81 8.06
N GLY A 108 0.47 -5.20 7.32
CA GLY A 108 1.04 -5.81 6.13
C GLY A 108 2.51 -6.17 6.18
N LEU A 109 3.35 -5.41 6.89
CA LEU A 109 4.79 -5.58 6.76
C LEU A 109 5.45 -6.36 7.90
N ILE A 110 4.85 -6.37 9.08
CA ILE A 110 5.39 -7.14 10.22
C ILE A 110 5.36 -8.63 9.89
N GLY A 111 6.53 -9.27 9.85
CA GLY A 111 6.68 -10.70 9.58
C GLY A 111 6.48 -11.12 8.11
N VAL A 112 6.27 -10.18 7.18
CA VAL A 112 5.97 -10.52 5.78
C VAL A 112 7.14 -11.20 5.07
N LYS A 113 8.38 -10.79 5.33
CA LYS A 113 9.58 -11.39 4.73
C LYS A 113 9.75 -12.85 5.19
N GLU A 114 9.59 -13.09 6.50
CA GLU A 114 9.65 -14.43 7.10
C GLU A 114 8.56 -15.33 6.54
N MET A 115 7.35 -14.81 6.38
CA MET A 115 6.24 -15.52 5.76
C MET A 115 6.58 -15.94 4.32
N TYR A 116 7.04 -15.01 3.48
CA TYR A 116 7.39 -15.33 2.10
C TYR A 116 8.56 -16.30 2.00
N ASN A 117 9.58 -16.15 2.85
CA ASN A 117 10.69 -17.09 2.91
C ASN A 117 10.21 -18.50 3.28
N SER A 118 9.30 -18.64 4.25
CA SER A 118 8.73 -19.92 4.67
C SER A 118 7.88 -20.60 3.58
N LEU A 119 7.28 -19.79 2.71
CA LEU A 119 6.46 -20.24 1.58
C LEU A 119 7.26 -20.40 0.28
N ASN A 120 8.59 -20.21 0.30
CA ASN A 120 9.46 -20.21 -0.87
C ASN A 120 8.99 -19.23 -1.97
N VAL A 121 8.40 -18.09 -1.57
CA VAL A 121 8.05 -17.01 -2.49
C VAL A 121 9.22 -16.03 -2.54
N PRO A 122 9.78 -15.72 -3.73
CA PRO A 122 10.93 -14.84 -3.84
C PRO A 122 10.55 -13.40 -3.50
N VAL A 123 11.11 -12.85 -2.42
CA VAL A 123 10.87 -11.45 -2.00
C VAL A 123 11.18 -10.44 -3.11
N PRO A 124 12.27 -10.59 -3.90
CA PRO A 124 12.50 -9.70 -5.06
C PRO A 124 11.35 -9.71 -6.08
N GLY A 125 10.71 -10.87 -6.28
CA GLY A 125 9.52 -10.97 -7.14
C GLY A 125 8.31 -10.21 -6.61
N MET A 126 8.12 -10.23 -5.29
CA MET A 126 7.06 -9.45 -4.65
C MET A 126 7.33 -7.95 -4.74
N ILE A 127 8.60 -7.53 -4.62
CA ILE A 127 8.99 -6.13 -4.83
C ILE A 127 8.68 -5.69 -6.27
N ASP A 128 9.02 -6.49 -7.27
CA ASP A 128 8.68 -6.22 -8.68
C ASP A 128 7.15 -6.18 -8.88
N ALA A 129 6.40 -7.05 -8.20
CA ALA A 129 4.93 -7.04 -8.21
C ALA A 129 4.36 -5.73 -7.65
N ILE A 130 4.87 -5.26 -6.50
CA ILE A 130 4.42 -4.00 -5.89
C ILE A 130 4.79 -2.79 -6.78
N ARG A 131 5.93 -2.81 -7.46
CA ARG A 131 6.28 -1.78 -8.46
C ARG A 131 5.28 -1.74 -9.61
N CYS A 132 4.92 -2.90 -10.17
CA CYS A 132 3.91 -2.98 -11.23
C CYS A 132 2.53 -2.53 -10.72
N LEU A 133 2.19 -2.84 -9.47
CA LEU A 133 0.94 -2.39 -8.84
C LEU A 133 0.92 -0.86 -8.67
N LYS A 134 2.04 -0.28 -8.23
CA LYS A 134 2.23 1.18 -8.15
C LYS A 134 1.99 1.83 -9.50
N ASP A 135 2.68 1.37 -10.55
CA ASP A 135 2.58 1.96 -11.89
C ASP A 135 1.13 1.90 -12.41
N ALA A 136 0.45 0.77 -12.24
CA ALA A 136 -0.95 0.59 -12.66
C ALA A 136 -1.92 1.47 -11.87
N ALA A 137 -1.75 1.58 -10.55
CA ALA A 137 -2.61 2.40 -9.70
C ALA A 137 -2.43 3.89 -9.96
N LEU A 138 -1.17 4.38 -9.98
CA LEU A 138 -0.88 5.80 -10.21
C LEU A 138 -1.31 6.26 -11.61
N GLY A 139 -1.28 5.38 -12.60
CA GLY A 139 -1.74 5.68 -13.97
C GLY A 139 -3.25 5.97 -14.09
N LEU A 140 -4.04 5.65 -13.06
CA LEU A 140 -5.49 5.93 -13.01
C LEU A 140 -5.84 7.19 -12.19
N LEU A 141 -4.88 7.72 -11.44
CA LEU A 141 -5.06 8.89 -10.59
C LEU A 141 -4.71 10.18 -11.34
N SER A 142 -5.23 11.32 -10.87
CA SER A 142 -4.71 12.62 -11.29
C SER A 142 -3.25 12.76 -10.85
N ASN A 143 -2.49 13.70 -11.44
CA ASN A 143 -1.10 13.92 -11.05
C ASN A 143 -0.97 14.24 -9.55
N GLU A 144 -1.85 15.09 -9.01
CA GLU A 144 -1.86 15.46 -7.60
C GLU A 144 -2.16 14.25 -6.70
N ASP A 145 -3.15 13.43 -7.04
CA ASP A 145 -3.52 12.24 -6.28
C ASP A 145 -2.44 11.14 -6.39
N ALA A 146 -1.76 11.05 -7.53
CA ALA A 146 -0.64 10.13 -7.73
C ALA A 146 0.57 10.54 -6.87
N GLU A 147 0.91 11.83 -6.79
CA GLU A 147 1.96 12.35 -5.93
C GLU A 147 1.68 12.07 -4.45
N GLU A 148 0.43 12.24 -4.00
CA GLU A 148 0.01 11.91 -2.63
C GLU A 148 0.09 10.40 -2.35
N THR A 149 -0.22 9.56 -3.34
CA THR A 149 -0.31 8.10 -3.16
C THR A 149 1.05 7.39 -3.29
N ALA A 150 1.95 7.87 -4.13
CA ALA A 150 3.22 7.23 -4.44
C ALA A 150 4.08 6.89 -3.19
N PRO A 151 4.20 7.76 -2.16
CA PRO A 151 5.02 7.50 -0.97
C PRO A 151 4.59 6.27 -0.17
N TYR A 152 3.34 5.82 -0.26
CA TYR A 152 2.85 4.62 0.44
C TYR A 152 3.36 3.35 -0.25
N TYR A 153 3.39 3.31 -1.57
CA TYR A 153 4.02 2.23 -2.33
C TYR A 153 5.52 2.18 -2.11
N ASP A 154 6.20 3.35 -2.16
CA ASP A 154 7.64 3.44 -1.96
C ASP A 154 8.06 2.96 -0.57
N TYR A 155 7.25 3.24 0.44
CA TYR A 155 7.45 2.72 1.79
C TYR A 155 7.40 1.19 1.83
N MET A 156 6.39 0.57 1.19
CA MET A 156 6.31 -0.89 1.12
C MET A 156 7.50 -1.51 0.39
N ILE A 157 7.87 -0.93 -0.76
CA ILE A 157 9.02 -1.39 -1.55
C ILE A 157 10.30 -1.31 -0.72
N GLN A 158 10.54 -0.19 -0.05
CA GLN A 158 11.73 0.01 0.78
C GLN A 158 11.77 -0.96 1.98
N ALA A 159 10.65 -1.16 2.65
CA ALA A 159 10.57 -2.05 3.81
C ALA A 159 10.78 -3.53 3.44
N MET A 160 10.45 -3.92 2.21
CA MET A 160 10.66 -5.28 1.71
C MET A 160 12.02 -5.48 1.04
N SER A 161 12.72 -4.42 0.68
CA SER A 161 14.08 -4.49 0.12
C SER A 161 15.12 -4.72 1.21
#